data_70fa22eb94c3d9727b8e1ce8d422069a
#
_entry.id   70fa22eb94c3d9727b8e1ce8d422069a
#
_cell.length_a   1.000
_cell.length_b   1.000
_cell.length_c   1.000
_cell.angle_alpha   90.00
_cell.angle_beta   90.00
_cell.angle_gamma   90.00
#
_symmetry.space_group_name_H-M   'P 1'
#
loop_
_entity.id
_entity.type
_entity.pdbx_description
1 polymer ?
#
loop_
_entity_poly.entity_id
_entity_poly.type
_entity_poly.pdbx_seq_one_letter_code
_entity_poly.pdbx_strand_id
1 'polypeptide(L)'
;VDFALENLERERIMTKKLVLLGLLLGWSLAFAQGKKAAADPWAGQWKLDTSKSKFHNPGPKEETLTVDAATNDAIKYSMKGTAPDGSPYTEGYEGKPDGNPYPVTLNGQEVGKISYHRNSDHNSTGKGTFVDGSTMTEDVTLAKDGKTITVKQHHTAKAGAYDDVIVFTRL
;
A
#
# COMPACT_ATOMS: atom_id res chain seq x y z
N VAL A 1 65.09 17.91 42.64
CA VAL A 1 64.88 18.71 41.40
C VAL A 1 64.33 17.83 40.28
N ASP A 2 64.50 16.51 40.32
CA ASP A 2 64.06 15.59 39.21
C ASP A 2 62.59 15.23 39.21
N PHE A 3 61.91 15.26 40.34
CA PHE A 3 60.50 14.81 40.45
C PHE A 3 59.50 15.76 39.78
N ALA A 4 59.81 17.04 39.66
CA ALA A 4 58.95 18.06 39.09
C ALA A 4 58.98 18.04 37.55
N LEU A 5 60.12 17.69 36.96
CA LEU A 5 60.30 17.56 35.49
C LEU A 5 59.63 16.30 34.93
N GLU A 6 59.67 15.21 35.67
CA GLU A 6 59.03 13.93 35.26
C GLU A 6 57.50 14.00 35.25
N ASN A 7 56.89 14.76 36.17
CA ASN A 7 55.44 15.01 36.17
C ASN A 7 54.99 15.92 35.02
N LEU A 8 55.77 16.91 34.62
CA LEU A 8 55.49 17.79 33.51
C LEU A 8 55.54 17.07 32.15
N GLU A 9 56.44 16.11 32.00
CA GLU A 9 56.53 15.28 30.79
C GLU A 9 55.37 14.28 30.70
N ARG A 10 54.95 13.68 31.81
CA ARG A 10 53.79 12.79 31.87
C ARG A 10 52.48 13.52 31.50
N GLU A 11 52.29 14.73 32.01
CA GLU A 11 51.13 15.57 31.66
C GLU A 11 51.10 15.94 30.17
N ARG A 12 52.27 16.32 29.61
CA ARG A 12 52.39 16.64 28.16
C ARG A 12 52.11 15.42 27.24
N ILE A 13 52.50 14.22 27.65
CA ILE A 13 52.26 12.99 26.88
C ILE A 13 50.78 12.54 26.97
N MET A 14 50.13 12.72 28.15
CA MET A 14 48.71 12.42 28.30
C MET A 14 47.84 13.39 27.51
N THR A 15 48.15 14.69 27.52
CA THR A 15 47.38 15.70 26.77
C THR A 15 47.50 15.50 25.26
N LYS A 16 48.68 15.10 24.75
CA LYS A 16 48.88 14.77 23.33
C LYS A 16 48.16 13.48 22.90
N LYS A 17 48.06 12.48 23.79
CA LYS A 17 47.30 11.25 23.50
C LYS A 17 45.79 11.45 23.54
N LEU A 18 45.29 12.34 24.39
CA LEU A 18 43.84 12.65 24.42
C LEU A 18 43.40 13.47 23.19
N VAL A 19 44.24 14.35 22.66
CA VAL A 19 43.92 15.15 21.47
C VAL A 19 43.93 14.29 20.18
N LEU A 20 44.76 13.24 20.09
CA LEU A 20 44.73 12.32 18.96
C LEU A 20 43.57 11.32 18.98
N LEU A 21 43.02 11.00 20.14
CA LEU A 21 41.88 10.10 20.26
C LEU A 21 40.53 10.79 19.94
N GLY A 22 40.48 12.11 20.12
CA GLY A 22 39.29 12.92 19.82
C GLY A 22 39.05 13.18 18.32
N LEU A 23 40.08 13.04 17.49
CA LEU A 23 40.00 13.31 16.05
C LEU A 23 39.60 12.11 15.20
N LEU A 24 39.56 10.90 15.77
CA LEU A 24 39.14 9.68 15.06
C LEU A 24 37.67 9.28 15.28
N LEU A 25 36.96 9.94 16.21
CA LEU A 25 35.53 9.70 16.48
C LEU A 25 34.58 10.66 15.73
N GLY A 26 35.10 11.61 14.98
CA GLY A 26 34.32 12.64 14.29
C GLY A 26 33.87 12.33 12.88
N TRP A 27 34.25 11.18 12.29
CA TRP A 27 33.98 10.89 10.86
C TRP A 27 33.05 9.72 10.59
N SER A 28 32.33 9.22 11.57
CA SER A 28 31.39 8.10 11.40
C SER A 28 29.91 8.50 11.45
N LEU A 29 29.58 9.80 11.32
CA LEU A 29 28.20 10.26 11.12
C LEU A 29 27.93 10.64 9.66
N ALA A 30 28.56 9.93 8.72
CA ALA A 30 28.25 10.05 7.32
C ALA A 30 27.10 9.11 6.95
N PHE A 31 25.88 9.66 6.96
CA PHE A 31 24.84 9.38 5.97
C PHE A 31 24.38 7.93 5.84
N ALA A 32 23.68 7.41 6.83
CA ALA A 32 22.52 6.62 6.52
C ALA A 32 21.40 7.60 6.12
N GLN A 33 21.53 8.28 4.98
CA GLN A 33 20.37 8.73 4.24
C GLN A 33 19.70 7.47 3.73
N GLY A 34 18.85 6.87 4.58
CA GLY A 34 17.92 5.86 4.14
C GLY A 34 17.21 6.47 2.93
N LYS A 35 17.32 5.82 1.76
CA LYS A 35 16.47 6.14 0.61
C LYS A 35 15.07 6.22 1.19
N LYS A 36 14.49 7.42 1.27
CA LYS A 36 13.09 7.61 1.62
C LYS A 36 12.34 6.70 0.65
N ALA A 37 11.72 5.64 1.16
CA ALA A 37 10.95 4.76 0.30
C ALA A 37 10.03 5.65 -0.52
N ALA A 38 10.02 5.47 -1.83
CA ALA A 38 9.11 6.22 -2.68
C ALA A 38 7.70 6.01 -2.13
N ALA A 39 6.95 7.09 -1.96
CA ALA A 39 5.58 6.99 -1.47
C ALA A 39 4.81 6.07 -2.42
N ASP A 40 4.05 5.14 -1.87
CA ASP A 40 3.18 4.25 -2.63
C ASP A 40 2.17 5.11 -3.42
N PRO A 41 2.22 5.10 -4.76
CA PRO A 41 1.38 5.98 -5.57
C PRO A 41 -0.11 5.63 -5.48
N TRP A 42 -0.45 4.42 -5.00
CA TRP A 42 -1.82 3.96 -4.82
C TRP A 42 -2.40 4.39 -3.48
N ALA A 43 -1.55 4.58 -2.46
CA ALA A 43 -1.98 4.89 -1.10
C ALA A 43 -2.76 6.21 -1.05
N GLY A 44 -3.84 6.21 -0.25
CA GLY A 44 -4.70 7.38 -0.05
C GLY A 44 -6.17 7.05 -0.14
N GLN A 45 -6.99 8.10 -0.21
CA GLN A 45 -8.44 8.01 -0.33
C GLN A 45 -8.91 8.35 -1.73
N TRP A 46 -9.91 7.60 -2.17
CA TRP A 46 -10.43 7.64 -3.52
C TRP A 46 -11.95 7.60 -3.47
N LYS A 47 -12.60 8.46 -4.25
CA LYS A 47 -14.06 8.51 -4.34
C LYS A 47 -14.54 7.90 -5.63
N LEU A 48 -15.56 7.06 -5.57
CA LEU A 48 -16.26 6.52 -6.73
C LEU A 48 -16.78 7.66 -7.62
N ASP A 49 -16.43 7.61 -8.89
CA ASP A 49 -16.98 8.48 -9.94
C ASP A 49 -18.07 7.70 -10.68
N THR A 50 -19.31 7.83 -10.21
CA THR A 50 -20.45 7.14 -10.80
C THR A 50 -20.73 7.59 -12.24
N SER A 51 -20.32 8.79 -12.63
CA SER A 51 -20.51 9.30 -13.99
C SER A 51 -19.60 8.65 -15.03
N LYS A 52 -18.44 8.12 -14.58
CA LYS A 52 -17.47 7.41 -15.42
C LYS A 52 -17.50 5.91 -15.24
N SER A 53 -18.19 5.43 -14.20
CA SER A 53 -18.36 4.00 -13.95
C SER A 53 -19.50 3.41 -14.76
N LYS A 54 -19.39 2.13 -15.08
CA LYS A 54 -20.42 1.35 -15.79
C LYS A 54 -20.64 0.08 -15.02
N PHE A 55 -21.85 -0.12 -14.54
CA PHE A 55 -22.27 -1.29 -13.80
C PHE A 55 -23.31 -2.08 -14.59
N HIS A 56 -23.19 -3.40 -14.62
CA HIS A 56 -24.20 -4.29 -15.20
C HIS A 56 -25.51 -4.23 -14.38
N ASN A 57 -25.39 -4.27 -13.06
CA ASN A 57 -26.48 -4.05 -12.11
C ASN A 57 -26.40 -2.65 -11.53
N PRO A 58 -27.43 -2.14 -10.85
CA PRO A 58 -27.32 -0.88 -10.14
C PRO A 58 -26.13 -0.87 -9.19
N GLY A 59 -25.17 0.00 -9.46
CA GLY A 59 -23.96 0.17 -8.63
C GLY A 59 -24.21 0.95 -7.35
N PRO A 60 -23.18 1.10 -6.50
CA PRO A 60 -23.25 1.91 -5.29
C PRO A 60 -23.68 3.34 -5.59
N LYS A 61 -24.48 3.94 -4.71
CA LYS A 61 -24.83 5.37 -4.76
C LYS A 61 -23.62 6.24 -4.50
N GLU A 62 -22.78 5.80 -3.57
CA GLU A 62 -21.50 6.41 -3.23
C GLU A 62 -20.57 5.35 -2.65
N GLU A 63 -19.27 5.54 -2.83
CA GLU A 63 -18.25 4.67 -2.25
C GLU A 63 -16.93 5.45 -2.09
N THR A 64 -16.25 5.19 -0.98
CA THR A 64 -14.89 5.65 -0.73
C THR A 64 -13.98 4.44 -0.54
N LEU A 65 -12.98 4.34 -1.41
CA LEU A 65 -11.90 3.38 -1.30
C LEU A 65 -10.74 4.04 -0.54
N THR A 66 -10.25 3.39 0.50
CA THR A 66 -9.01 3.76 1.19
C THR A 66 -7.97 2.68 0.90
N VAL A 67 -6.88 3.04 0.28
CA VAL A 67 -5.73 2.17 0.04
C VAL A 67 -4.66 2.51 1.07
N ASP A 68 -4.42 1.58 2.01
CA ASP A 68 -3.37 1.72 3.03
C ASP A 68 -2.01 1.29 2.49
N ALA A 69 -1.99 0.26 1.64
CA ALA A 69 -0.80 -0.23 0.96
C ALA A 69 -1.18 -0.92 -0.37
N ALA A 70 -0.36 -0.69 -1.40
CA ALA A 70 -0.38 -1.46 -2.65
C ALA A 70 1.06 -1.56 -3.19
N THR A 71 1.92 -2.20 -2.42
CA THR A 71 3.35 -2.43 -2.69
C THR A 71 3.59 -3.82 -3.28
N ASN A 72 4.84 -4.17 -3.52
CA ASN A 72 5.21 -5.54 -3.92
C ASN A 72 5.07 -6.56 -2.76
N ASP A 73 4.98 -6.09 -1.52
CA ASP A 73 4.96 -6.93 -0.32
C ASP A 73 3.57 -7.01 0.34
N ALA A 74 2.70 -6.03 0.06
CA ALA A 74 1.39 -5.95 0.68
C ALA A 74 0.37 -5.23 -0.19
N ILE A 75 -0.87 -5.70 -0.16
CA ILE A 75 -2.07 -5.00 -0.62
C ILE A 75 -3.03 -4.94 0.55
N LYS A 76 -3.42 -3.73 0.93
CA LYS A 76 -4.42 -3.51 1.96
C LYS A 76 -5.32 -2.36 1.56
N TYR A 77 -6.60 -2.64 1.53
CA TYR A 77 -7.61 -1.62 1.26
C TYR A 77 -8.89 -1.85 2.07
N SER A 78 -9.65 -0.79 2.20
CA SER A 78 -11.03 -0.84 2.67
C SER A 78 -11.94 0.04 1.83
N MET A 79 -13.18 -0.37 1.66
CA MET A 79 -14.22 0.42 1.02
C MET A 79 -15.35 0.67 2.01
N LYS A 80 -15.95 1.86 1.91
CA LYS A 80 -17.18 2.23 2.63
C LYS A 80 -18.11 2.87 1.63
N GLY A 81 -19.34 2.39 1.57
CA GLY A 81 -20.30 2.89 0.60
C GLY A 81 -21.74 2.75 1.03
N THR A 82 -22.60 3.20 0.14
CA THR A 82 -24.05 3.06 0.23
C THR A 82 -24.52 2.25 -0.97
N ALA A 83 -25.12 1.10 -0.71
CA ALA A 83 -25.66 0.22 -1.73
C ALA A 83 -26.84 0.86 -2.50
N PRO A 84 -27.28 0.29 -3.63
CA PRO A 84 -28.40 0.83 -4.42
C PRO A 84 -29.70 0.96 -3.62
N ASP A 85 -29.94 0.07 -2.67
CA ASP A 85 -31.12 0.09 -1.79
C ASP A 85 -31.03 1.15 -0.66
N GLY A 86 -29.84 1.77 -0.47
CA GLY A 86 -29.59 2.77 0.56
C GLY A 86 -28.92 2.20 1.82
N SER A 87 -28.67 0.89 1.89
CA SER A 87 -27.98 0.30 3.04
C SER A 87 -26.47 0.64 3.01
N PRO A 88 -25.86 0.92 4.17
CA PRO A 88 -24.42 1.10 4.27
C PRO A 88 -23.70 -0.24 4.18
N TYR A 89 -22.52 -0.25 3.61
CA TYR A 89 -21.64 -1.42 3.62
C TYR A 89 -20.17 -1.03 3.81
N THR A 90 -19.39 -2.02 4.24
CA THR A 90 -17.93 -1.95 4.28
C THR A 90 -17.35 -3.19 3.64
N GLU A 91 -16.30 -3.02 2.84
CA GLU A 91 -15.49 -4.12 2.32
C GLU A 91 -14.05 -3.96 2.81
N GLY A 92 -13.34 -5.07 3.00
CA GLY A 92 -11.95 -5.06 3.41
C GLY A 92 -11.16 -6.20 2.80
N TYR A 93 -9.91 -5.91 2.48
CA TYR A 93 -8.94 -6.87 1.99
C TYR A 93 -7.55 -6.58 2.56
N GLU A 94 -6.86 -7.64 2.96
CA GLU A 94 -5.45 -7.58 3.33
C GLU A 94 -4.75 -8.86 2.87
N GLY A 95 -3.70 -8.70 2.04
CA GLY A 95 -2.97 -9.82 1.47
C GLY A 95 -1.66 -9.39 0.82
N LYS A 96 -1.09 -10.27 0.01
CA LYS A 96 0.13 -10.04 -0.77
C LYS A 96 -0.16 -10.20 -2.26
N PRO A 97 0.57 -9.49 -3.14
CA PRO A 97 0.43 -9.66 -4.59
C PRO A 97 1.23 -10.86 -5.12
N ASP A 98 1.20 -11.97 -4.40
CA ASP A 98 1.97 -13.21 -4.66
C ASP A 98 1.18 -14.29 -5.42
N GLY A 99 -0.07 -13.95 -5.82
CA GLY A 99 -0.96 -14.88 -6.50
C GLY A 99 -1.68 -15.87 -5.59
N ASN A 100 -1.41 -15.87 -4.28
CA ASN A 100 -2.17 -16.67 -3.33
C ASN A 100 -3.51 -16.00 -2.98
N PRO A 101 -4.58 -16.79 -2.72
CA PRO A 101 -5.88 -16.25 -2.36
C PRO A 101 -5.92 -15.81 -0.90
N TYR A 102 -6.32 -14.55 -0.63
CA TYR A 102 -6.53 -13.98 0.70
C TYR A 102 -7.99 -13.60 0.89
N PRO A 103 -8.49 -13.61 2.14
CA PRO A 103 -9.89 -13.31 2.43
C PRO A 103 -10.28 -11.89 1.99
N VAL A 104 -11.48 -11.76 1.43
CA VAL A 104 -12.20 -10.49 1.28
C VAL A 104 -13.42 -10.53 2.19
N THR A 105 -13.67 -9.44 2.90
CA THR A 105 -14.77 -9.33 3.85
C THR A 105 -15.78 -8.29 3.40
N LEU A 106 -17.07 -8.57 3.65
CA LEU A 106 -18.17 -7.61 3.50
C LEU A 106 -18.89 -7.50 4.85
N ASN A 107 -18.97 -6.29 5.38
CA ASN A 107 -19.53 -6.01 6.72
C ASN A 107 -18.91 -6.90 7.82
N GLY A 108 -17.59 -7.14 7.70
CA GLY A 108 -16.82 -7.96 8.65
C GLY A 108 -16.96 -9.47 8.48
N GLN A 109 -17.74 -9.96 7.52
CA GLN A 109 -17.86 -11.38 7.21
C GLN A 109 -17.06 -11.75 5.96
N GLU A 110 -16.34 -12.87 5.99
CA GLU A 110 -15.68 -13.39 4.80
C GLU A 110 -16.71 -13.80 3.75
N VAL A 111 -16.62 -13.18 2.57
CA VAL A 111 -17.54 -13.43 1.44
C VAL A 111 -16.82 -14.11 0.28
N GLY A 112 -15.52 -14.27 0.35
CA GLY A 112 -14.72 -14.90 -0.69
C GLY A 112 -13.23 -14.70 -0.46
N LYS A 113 -12.46 -15.03 -1.48
CA LYS A 113 -11.02 -14.82 -1.50
C LYS A 113 -10.60 -14.23 -2.83
N ILE A 114 -9.64 -13.32 -2.79
CA ILE A 114 -9.04 -12.70 -3.98
C ILE A 114 -7.54 -12.94 -3.94
N SER A 115 -6.97 -13.30 -5.09
CA SER A 115 -5.53 -13.31 -5.32
C SER A 115 -5.14 -12.15 -6.21
N TYR A 116 -4.07 -11.43 -5.87
CA TYR A 116 -3.53 -10.36 -6.68
C TYR A 116 -2.16 -10.67 -7.23
N HIS A 117 -1.90 -10.13 -8.41
CA HIS A 117 -0.59 -10.06 -9.05
C HIS A 117 -0.30 -8.62 -9.41
N ARG A 118 0.87 -8.11 -8.98
CA ARG A 118 1.33 -6.78 -9.37
C ARG A 118 2.13 -6.89 -10.67
N ASN A 119 1.60 -6.29 -11.74
CA ASN A 119 2.24 -6.34 -13.06
C ASN A 119 3.22 -5.19 -13.27
N SER A 120 2.95 -4.04 -12.63
CA SER A 120 3.80 -2.83 -12.66
C SER A 120 3.42 -1.88 -11.53
N ASP A 121 4.12 -0.73 -11.43
CA ASP A 121 3.77 0.33 -10.47
C ASP A 121 2.38 0.93 -10.71
N HIS A 122 1.80 0.72 -11.89
CA HIS A 122 0.51 1.29 -12.30
C HIS A 122 -0.54 0.24 -12.68
N ASN A 123 -0.24 -1.05 -12.56
CA ASN A 123 -1.19 -2.10 -12.94
C ASN A 123 -1.07 -3.32 -12.02
N SER A 124 -2.23 -3.85 -11.64
CA SER A 124 -2.40 -5.09 -10.91
C SER A 124 -3.56 -5.88 -11.49
N THR A 125 -3.49 -7.21 -11.44
CA THR A 125 -4.59 -8.10 -11.82
C THR A 125 -5.04 -8.90 -10.62
N GLY A 126 -6.35 -9.16 -10.53
CA GLY A 126 -6.98 -9.94 -9.46
C GLY A 126 -7.80 -11.11 -10.00
N LYS A 127 -7.95 -12.15 -9.16
CA LYS A 127 -8.88 -13.26 -9.37
C LYS A 127 -9.59 -13.58 -8.09
N GLY A 128 -10.92 -13.51 -8.10
CA GLY A 128 -11.77 -13.77 -6.95
C GLY A 128 -12.60 -15.05 -7.09
N THR A 129 -12.83 -15.72 -5.98
CA THR A 129 -13.83 -16.79 -5.81
C THR A 129 -14.66 -16.48 -4.58
N PHE A 130 -15.99 -16.57 -4.71
CA PHE A 130 -16.90 -16.14 -3.66
C PHE A 130 -17.71 -17.33 -3.11
N VAL A 131 -18.27 -17.15 -1.91
CA VAL A 131 -19.00 -18.20 -1.17
C VAL A 131 -20.26 -18.67 -1.90
N ASP A 132 -20.84 -17.87 -2.80
CA ASP A 132 -22.00 -18.21 -3.62
C ASP A 132 -21.62 -19.02 -4.88
N GLY A 133 -20.33 -19.30 -5.07
CA GLY A 133 -19.76 -20.01 -6.22
C GLY A 133 -19.49 -19.13 -7.44
N SER A 134 -19.69 -17.82 -7.35
CA SER A 134 -19.29 -16.89 -8.40
C SER A 134 -17.78 -16.70 -8.43
N THR A 135 -17.26 -16.24 -9.58
CA THR A 135 -15.85 -15.88 -9.76
C THR A 135 -15.74 -14.51 -10.40
N MET A 136 -14.61 -13.88 -10.21
CA MET A 136 -14.28 -12.58 -10.79
C MET A 136 -12.82 -12.57 -11.26
N THR A 137 -12.58 -11.90 -12.37
CA THR A 137 -11.24 -11.45 -12.74
C THR A 137 -11.26 -9.93 -12.85
N GLU A 138 -10.17 -9.27 -12.47
CA GLU A 138 -10.10 -7.84 -12.58
C GLU A 138 -8.72 -7.35 -13.05
N ASP A 139 -8.76 -6.22 -13.74
CA ASP A 139 -7.59 -5.41 -14.13
C ASP A 139 -7.71 -4.04 -13.45
N VAL A 140 -6.78 -3.75 -12.57
CA VAL A 140 -6.74 -2.51 -11.78
C VAL A 140 -5.61 -1.64 -12.29
N THR A 141 -5.94 -0.46 -12.79
CA THR A 141 -4.98 0.48 -13.37
C THR A 141 -5.01 1.82 -12.64
N LEU A 142 -3.84 2.28 -12.19
CA LEU A 142 -3.59 3.64 -11.72
C LEU A 142 -3.14 4.50 -12.91
N ALA A 143 -3.82 5.60 -13.16
CA ALA A 143 -3.42 6.56 -14.19
C ALA A 143 -2.01 7.13 -13.88
N LYS A 144 -1.24 7.46 -14.91
CA LYS A 144 0.13 7.97 -14.77
C LYS A 144 0.24 9.25 -13.95
N ASP A 145 -0.81 10.05 -13.94
CA ASP A 145 -0.90 11.28 -13.14
C ASP A 145 -1.24 11.03 -11.67
N GLY A 146 -1.49 9.75 -11.28
CA GLY A 146 -1.82 9.34 -9.93
C GLY A 146 -3.19 9.81 -9.43
N LYS A 147 -4.11 10.22 -10.31
CA LYS A 147 -5.39 10.83 -9.92
C LYS A 147 -6.61 9.94 -10.13
N THR A 148 -6.46 8.85 -10.86
CA THR A 148 -7.58 7.98 -11.21
C THR A 148 -7.19 6.52 -11.08
N ILE A 149 -8.01 5.71 -10.41
CA ILE A 149 -7.97 4.25 -10.45
C ILE A 149 -9.13 3.78 -11.32
N THR A 150 -8.84 2.89 -12.26
CA THR A 150 -9.86 2.19 -13.07
C THR A 150 -9.77 0.70 -12.78
N VAL A 151 -10.89 0.11 -12.39
CA VAL A 151 -11.04 -1.33 -12.18
C VAL A 151 -11.97 -1.86 -13.26
N LYS A 152 -11.49 -2.80 -14.06
CA LYS A 152 -12.31 -3.55 -15.03
C LYS A 152 -12.51 -4.93 -14.48
N GLN A 153 -13.75 -5.31 -14.24
CA GLN A 153 -14.10 -6.59 -13.67
C GLN A 153 -14.89 -7.41 -14.68
N HIS A 154 -14.58 -8.71 -14.76
CA HIS A 154 -15.37 -9.71 -15.44
C HIS A 154 -15.87 -10.71 -14.40
N HIS A 155 -17.16 -10.80 -14.25
CA HIS A 155 -17.84 -11.69 -13.31
C HIS A 155 -18.41 -12.90 -14.05
N THR A 156 -18.34 -14.06 -13.39
CA THR A 156 -19.03 -15.29 -13.84
C THR A 156 -19.87 -15.81 -12.68
N ALA A 157 -21.17 -15.81 -12.84
CA ALA A 157 -22.14 -16.27 -11.86
C ALA A 157 -23.12 -17.27 -12.49
N LYS A 158 -23.97 -17.92 -11.68
CA LYS A 158 -24.99 -18.84 -12.18
C LYS A 158 -25.96 -18.21 -13.18
N ALA A 159 -26.21 -16.91 -13.04
CA ALA A 159 -27.09 -16.14 -13.92
C ALA A 159 -26.44 -15.74 -15.25
N GLY A 160 -25.15 -15.99 -15.43
CA GLY A 160 -24.36 -15.59 -16.59
C GLY A 160 -23.14 -14.78 -16.25
N ALA A 161 -22.40 -14.40 -17.30
CA ALA A 161 -21.23 -13.53 -17.17
C ALA A 161 -21.60 -12.09 -17.48
N TYR A 162 -20.90 -11.14 -16.82
CA TYR A 162 -21.07 -9.70 -17.05
C TYR A 162 -19.79 -8.93 -16.71
N ASP A 163 -19.72 -7.71 -17.22
CA ASP A 163 -18.56 -6.82 -17.02
C ASP A 163 -18.98 -5.54 -16.29
N ASP A 164 -18.09 -5.09 -15.40
CA ASP A 164 -18.18 -3.79 -14.74
C ASP A 164 -16.91 -2.97 -15.01
N VAL A 165 -17.08 -1.66 -15.09
CA VAL A 165 -15.97 -0.70 -15.11
C VAL A 165 -16.20 0.29 -13.98
N ILE A 166 -15.31 0.30 -13.01
CA ILE A 166 -15.39 1.13 -11.81
C ILE A 166 -14.27 2.16 -11.87
N VAL A 167 -14.61 3.41 -11.67
CA VAL A 167 -13.66 4.52 -11.72
C VAL A 167 -13.67 5.27 -10.40
N PHE A 168 -12.49 5.40 -9.80
CA PHE A 168 -12.27 6.19 -8.61
C PHE A 168 -11.40 7.40 -8.92
N THR A 169 -11.68 8.53 -8.30
CA THR A 169 -10.86 9.74 -8.35
C THR A 169 -10.26 10.01 -6.97
N ARG A 170 -9.01 10.46 -6.95
CA ARG A 170 -8.30 10.78 -5.70
C ARG A 170 -8.98 11.96 -4.98
N LEU A 171 -9.12 11.84 -3.65
CA LEU A 171 -9.60 12.90 -2.76
C LEU A 171 -8.48 13.86 -2.32
#